data_f24076146ecf44262841307197e03bd9
#
_entry.id   f24076146ecf44262841307197e03bd9
#
_cell.length_a   1.000
_cell.length_b   1.000
_cell.length_c   1.000
_cell.angle_alpha   90.00
_cell.angle_beta   90.00
_cell.angle_gamma   90.00
#
_symmetry.space_group_name_H-M   'P 1'
#
loop_
_entity.id
_entity.type
_entity.pdbx_description
1 polymer ?
#
loop_
_entity_poly.entity_id
_entity_poly.type
_entity_poly.pdbx_seq_one_letter_code
_entity_poly.pdbx_strand_id
1 'polypeptide(L)'
;MKTAVISFTERGNSLNEEISVKLKADSFKSAKKIRYLTEKIFKEYDAVIFIGAAGIAVRAVAPNIKSKDTDPAVLVCDEAGKFVIPILSGHIGGANSLAEKIAGLVNAVPVITTATDIHGIWAADSWAAKNNMHIENINMIKNISSALLKNERIGIDCDFEISGRLPDNVGFEKQKNGVVVSPFIKAPFENTLNIVPKCICLGVGSKKNADPDSLIELFETLDISKKAVESIATIDIKKDEPSVKALKDYLNVPLFVYSADELNSANGDFSSSEFVKKVTGTNNVCERSAVLTGGKLIVKKQKGNGVTMAAAMENVEISF
;
A
#
# COMPACT_ATOMS: atom_id res chain seq x y z
N MET A 1 10.40 -1.13 5.74
CA MET A 1 10.03 -2.36 6.48
C MET A 1 10.82 -2.38 7.78
N LYS A 2 10.16 -2.17 8.91
CA LYS A 2 10.75 -2.23 10.24
C LYS A 2 10.92 -3.71 10.62
N THR A 3 12.16 -4.16 10.82
CA THR A 3 12.48 -5.59 10.96
C THR A 3 13.09 -5.89 12.34
N ALA A 4 12.68 -6.99 12.98
CA ALA A 4 13.25 -7.51 14.20
C ALA A 4 13.98 -8.83 13.91
N VAL A 5 15.17 -9.02 14.47
CA VAL A 5 15.94 -10.26 14.39
C VAL A 5 16.12 -10.83 15.80
N ILE A 6 15.69 -12.08 16.01
CA ILE A 6 15.65 -12.75 17.32
C ILE A 6 16.56 -13.98 17.29
N SER A 7 17.45 -14.12 18.26
CA SER A 7 18.31 -15.30 18.44
C SER A 7 18.32 -15.78 19.87
N PHE A 8 18.73 -17.04 20.09
CA PHE A 8 18.61 -17.72 21.36
C PHE A 8 19.96 -18.18 21.93
N THR A 9 20.93 -18.47 21.06
CA THR A 9 22.23 -19.04 21.41
C THR A 9 23.36 -18.10 21.03
N GLU A 10 24.56 -18.31 21.55
CA GLU A 10 25.74 -17.52 21.20
C GLU A 10 26.07 -17.59 19.71
N ARG A 11 25.96 -18.78 19.11
CA ARG A 11 26.14 -18.97 17.66
C ARG A 11 25.10 -18.21 16.86
N GLY A 12 23.82 -18.31 17.24
CA GLY A 12 22.76 -17.55 16.64
C GLY A 12 22.90 -16.03 16.82
N ASN A 13 23.51 -15.58 17.92
CA ASN A 13 23.77 -14.16 18.17
C ASN A 13 24.74 -13.53 17.15
N SER A 14 25.76 -14.28 16.72
CA SER A 14 26.71 -13.80 15.70
C SER A 14 26.01 -13.59 14.34
N LEU A 15 25.19 -14.55 13.93
CA LEU A 15 24.39 -14.43 12.71
C LEU A 15 23.33 -13.34 12.81
N ASN A 16 22.71 -13.18 13.99
CA ASN A 16 21.79 -12.07 14.27
C ASN A 16 22.46 -10.71 14.03
N GLU A 17 23.66 -10.51 14.55
CA GLU A 17 24.40 -9.26 14.38
C GLU A 17 24.69 -8.99 12.91
N GLU A 18 25.15 -10.00 12.17
CA GLU A 18 25.42 -9.88 10.74
C GLU A 18 24.18 -9.45 9.96
N ILE A 19 23.06 -10.16 10.15
CA ILE A 19 21.79 -9.89 9.46
C ILE A 19 21.23 -8.51 9.87
N SER A 20 21.25 -8.21 11.18
CA SER A 20 20.70 -6.94 11.69
C SER A 20 21.44 -5.73 11.15
N VAL A 21 22.77 -5.78 11.07
CA VAL A 21 23.58 -4.69 10.51
C VAL A 21 23.27 -4.51 9.01
N LYS A 22 23.25 -5.60 8.23
CA LYS A 22 23.02 -5.56 6.78
C LYS A 22 21.60 -5.09 6.42
N LEU A 23 20.60 -5.41 7.25
CA LEU A 23 19.21 -5.01 7.05
C LEU A 23 18.83 -3.70 7.74
N LYS A 24 19.69 -3.14 8.61
CA LYS A 24 19.38 -2.06 9.55
C LYS A 24 18.17 -2.42 10.44
N ALA A 25 18.19 -3.64 10.97
CA ALA A 25 17.12 -4.23 11.77
C ALA A 25 17.43 -4.16 13.27
N ASP A 26 16.39 -4.19 14.09
CA ASP A 26 16.53 -4.27 15.55
C ASP A 26 16.91 -5.69 15.99
N SER A 27 17.98 -5.80 16.81
CA SER A 27 18.56 -7.07 17.25
C SER A 27 18.12 -7.43 18.66
N PHE A 28 17.59 -8.64 18.83
CA PHE A 28 17.18 -9.24 20.12
C PHE A 28 17.96 -10.52 20.35
N LYS A 29 19.10 -10.43 21.01
CA LYS A 29 20.02 -11.53 21.27
C LYS A 29 19.68 -12.25 22.57
N SER A 30 19.91 -13.57 22.62
CA SER A 30 19.67 -14.43 23.80
C SER A 30 18.29 -14.24 24.40
N ALA A 31 17.27 -14.18 23.53
CA ALA A 31 15.91 -13.82 23.89
C ALA A 31 15.31 -14.77 24.94
N LYS A 32 14.87 -14.17 26.05
CA LYS A 32 14.10 -14.84 27.10
C LYS A 32 12.64 -14.41 27.02
N LYS A 33 11.72 -15.20 27.56
CA LYS A 33 10.27 -14.92 27.56
C LYS A 33 9.74 -14.65 26.16
N ILE A 34 10.11 -15.48 25.21
CA ILE A 34 9.88 -15.29 23.77
C ILE A 34 8.41 -14.96 23.42
N ARG A 35 7.42 -15.54 24.10
CA ARG A 35 6.00 -15.25 23.88
C ARG A 35 5.66 -13.77 24.10
N TYR A 36 6.13 -13.20 25.21
CA TYR A 36 5.90 -11.79 25.53
C TYR A 36 6.61 -10.85 24.52
N LEU A 37 7.86 -11.19 24.19
CA LEU A 37 8.61 -10.43 23.18
C LEU A 37 7.90 -10.45 21.82
N THR A 38 7.44 -11.63 21.38
CA THR A 38 6.76 -11.79 20.10
C THR A 38 5.44 -11.03 20.05
N GLU A 39 4.67 -11.03 21.15
CA GLU A 39 3.42 -10.26 21.24
C GLU A 39 3.65 -8.76 20.99
N LYS A 40 4.71 -8.19 21.54
CA LYS A 40 5.10 -6.79 21.33
C LYS A 40 5.57 -6.57 19.89
N ILE A 41 6.44 -7.45 19.38
CA ILE A 41 7.02 -7.35 18.03
C ILE A 41 5.93 -7.42 16.96
N PHE A 42 4.93 -8.30 17.08
CA PHE A 42 3.82 -8.41 16.12
C PHE A 42 2.99 -7.13 15.97
N LYS A 43 3.02 -6.25 16.96
CA LYS A 43 2.29 -4.95 16.92
C LYS A 43 3.13 -3.81 16.34
N GLU A 44 4.45 -3.94 16.40
CA GLU A 44 5.36 -2.81 16.15
C GLU A 44 6.25 -2.98 14.92
N TYR A 45 6.36 -4.20 14.36
CA TYR A 45 7.29 -4.54 13.28
C TYR A 45 6.56 -5.13 12.07
N ASP A 46 7.10 -4.83 10.89
CA ASP A 46 6.61 -5.37 9.63
C ASP A 46 7.17 -6.77 9.34
N ALA A 47 8.33 -7.10 9.91
CA ALA A 47 8.98 -8.42 9.72
C ALA A 47 9.70 -8.91 10.99
N VAL A 48 9.70 -10.23 11.18
CA VAL A 48 10.36 -10.92 12.28
C VAL A 48 11.19 -12.09 11.74
N ILE A 49 12.47 -12.09 12.04
CA ILE A 49 13.42 -13.14 11.67
C ILE A 49 13.84 -13.88 12.94
N PHE A 50 13.55 -15.17 13.00
CA PHE A 50 14.02 -16.05 14.08
C PHE A 50 15.27 -16.79 13.63
N ILE A 51 16.34 -16.71 14.41
CA ILE A 51 17.55 -17.51 14.20
C ILE A 51 17.53 -18.68 15.18
N GLY A 52 17.24 -19.89 14.67
CA GLY A 52 17.08 -21.09 15.46
C GLY A 52 16.10 -22.10 14.86
N ALA A 53 15.55 -22.98 15.67
CA ALA A 53 14.64 -24.02 15.21
C ALA A 53 13.26 -23.46 14.81
N ALA A 54 12.74 -23.88 13.68
CA ALA A 54 11.42 -23.47 13.17
C ALA A 54 10.27 -23.70 14.18
N GLY A 55 10.34 -24.80 14.94
CA GLY A 55 9.35 -25.11 15.97
C GLY A 55 9.29 -24.08 17.12
N ILE A 56 10.39 -23.38 17.40
CA ILE A 56 10.42 -22.28 18.38
C ILE A 56 9.66 -21.09 17.82
N ALA A 57 9.96 -20.71 16.58
CA ALA A 57 9.29 -19.61 15.90
C ALA A 57 7.78 -19.85 15.81
N VAL A 58 7.36 -21.03 15.34
CA VAL A 58 5.93 -21.40 15.22
C VAL A 58 5.21 -21.26 16.56
N ARG A 59 5.76 -21.81 17.66
CA ARG A 59 5.13 -21.70 18.99
C ARG A 59 5.10 -20.26 19.52
N ALA A 60 6.07 -19.44 19.13
CA ALA A 60 6.13 -18.04 19.55
C ALA A 60 5.08 -17.17 18.82
N VAL A 61 4.88 -17.40 17.52
CA VAL A 61 3.98 -16.59 16.70
C VAL A 61 2.52 -17.04 16.76
N ALA A 62 2.25 -18.33 16.93
CA ALA A 62 0.92 -18.91 16.86
C ALA A 62 -0.18 -18.17 17.68
N PRO A 63 0.08 -17.69 18.92
CA PRO A 63 -0.93 -16.96 19.68
C PRO A 63 -1.28 -15.57 19.11
N ASN A 64 -0.44 -15.03 18.22
CA ASN A 64 -0.56 -13.67 17.71
C ASN A 64 -1.08 -13.62 16.26
N ILE A 65 -1.16 -14.76 15.57
CA ILE A 65 -1.60 -14.86 14.18
C ILE A 65 -3.08 -14.47 14.08
N LYS A 66 -3.38 -13.58 13.14
CA LYS A 66 -4.74 -13.09 12.86
C LYS A 66 -5.12 -13.32 11.40
N SER A 67 -4.37 -12.73 10.47
CA SER A 67 -4.71 -12.70 9.06
C SER A 67 -3.47 -12.41 8.21
N LYS A 68 -3.44 -12.98 6.99
CA LYS A 68 -2.32 -12.85 6.06
C LYS A 68 -2.06 -11.42 5.54
N ASP A 69 -2.98 -10.52 5.76
CA ASP A 69 -2.95 -9.12 5.34
C ASP A 69 -2.47 -8.15 6.43
N THR A 70 -2.55 -8.60 7.69
CA THR A 70 -2.17 -7.77 8.85
C THR A 70 -0.98 -8.32 9.61
N ASP A 71 -0.70 -9.62 9.49
CA ASP A 71 0.39 -10.25 10.22
C ASP A 71 1.74 -9.93 9.57
N PRO A 72 2.78 -9.66 10.37
CA PRO A 72 4.11 -9.38 9.85
C PRO A 72 4.68 -10.57 9.06
N ALA A 73 5.64 -10.29 8.19
CA ALA A 73 6.48 -11.33 7.59
C ALA A 73 7.21 -12.10 8.67
N VAL A 74 7.11 -13.43 8.69
CA VAL A 74 7.87 -14.27 9.65
C VAL A 74 8.76 -15.23 8.92
N LEU A 75 10.05 -15.18 9.25
CA LEU A 75 11.07 -16.04 8.69
C LEU A 75 11.84 -16.78 9.77
N VAL A 76 12.36 -17.92 9.41
CA VAL A 76 13.31 -18.67 10.22
C VAL A 76 14.61 -18.85 9.47
N CYS A 77 15.72 -18.55 10.12
CA CYS A 77 17.06 -18.89 9.65
C CYS A 77 17.66 -19.89 10.61
N ASP A 78 18.24 -20.99 10.11
CA ASP A 78 18.95 -21.91 11.00
C ASP A 78 20.23 -21.26 11.56
N GLU A 79 20.72 -21.75 12.70
CA GLU A 79 21.89 -21.16 13.37
C GLU A 79 23.20 -21.24 12.57
N ALA A 80 23.25 -22.12 11.56
CA ALA A 80 24.39 -22.21 10.67
C ALA A 80 24.30 -21.27 9.47
N GLY A 81 23.19 -20.56 9.31
CA GLY A 81 22.95 -19.67 8.19
C GLY A 81 22.84 -20.38 6.84
N LYS A 82 22.42 -21.64 6.84
CA LYS A 82 22.29 -22.43 5.60
C LYS A 82 20.96 -22.26 4.90
N PHE A 83 19.88 -22.08 5.65
CA PHE A 83 18.53 -22.01 5.13
C PHE A 83 17.79 -20.79 5.67
N VAL A 84 17.03 -20.13 4.82
CA VAL A 84 16.10 -19.07 5.19
C VAL A 84 14.69 -19.48 4.76
N ILE A 85 13.79 -19.66 5.71
CA ILE A 85 12.48 -20.27 5.49
C ILE A 85 11.39 -19.25 5.85
N PRO A 86 10.63 -18.71 4.88
CA PRO A 86 9.44 -17.92 5.15
C PRO A 86 8.34 -18.85 5.70
N ILE A 87 7.76 -18.52 6.86
CA ILE A 87 6.73 -19.34 7.51
C ILE A 87 5.37 -18.63 7.63
N LEU A 88 5.33 -17.31 7.48
CA LEU A 88 4.09 -16.53 7.53
C LEU A 88 4.19 -15.29 6.62
N SER A 89 3.06 -14.91 6.01
CA SER A 89 2.91 -13.72 5.19
C SER A 89 3.89 -13.66 4.00
N GLY A 90 3.99 -14.78 3.24
CA GLY A 90 4.94 -14.98 2.14
C GLY A 90 4.85 -13.90 1.05
N HIS A 91 3.66 -13.64 0.53
CA HIS A 91 3.40 -12.69 -0.56
C HIS A 91 3.17 -11.27 -0.05
N ILE A 92 1.97 -10.95 0.44
CA ILE A 92 1.58 -9.58 0.86
C ILE A 92 2.50 -9.03 1.94
N GLY A 93 2.86 -9.83 2.93
CA GLY A 93 3.80 -9.42 3.98
C GLY A 93 5.26 -9.38 3.52
N GLY A 94 5.57 -9.93 2.34
CA GLY A 94 6.91 -9.88 1.74
C GLY A 94 7.92 -10.87 2.30
N ALA A 95 7.50 -11.94 3.03
CA ALA A 95 8.44 -12.88 3.64
C ALA A 95 9.25 -13.65 2.59
N ASN A 96 8.67 -13.97 1.41
CA ASN A 96 9.40 -14.67 0.34
C ASN A 96 10.54 -13.80 -0.21
N SER A 97 10.27 -12.56 -0.59
CA SER A 97 11.28 -11.61 -1.06
C SER A 97 12.35 -11.30 -0.01
N LEU A 98 11.93 -11.21 1.28
CA LEU A 98 12.87 -11.01 2.37
C LEU A 98 13.76 -12.24 2.58
N ALA A 99 13.23 -13.46 2.40
CA ALA A 99 14.01 -14.70 2.45
C ALA A 99 15.11 -14.75 1.38
N GLU A 100 14.76 -14.39 0.14
CA GLU A 100 15.73 -14.26 -0.96
C GLU A 100 16.82 -13.23 -0.65
N LYS A 101 16.40 -12.06 -0.16
CA LYS A 101 17.33 -10.99 0.22
C LYS A 101 18.31 -11.44 1.32
N ILE A 102 17.81 -12.06 2.40
CA ILE A 102 18.65 -12.55 3.49
C ILE A 102 19.57 -13.66 2.99
N ALA A 103 19.04 -14.61 2.22
CA ALA A 103 19.81 -15.69 1.64
C ALA A 103 21.01 -15.19 0.82
N GLY A 104 20.80 -14.16 0.00
CA GLY A 104 21.89 -13.48 -0.73
C GLY A 104 22.90 -12.78 0.19
N LEU A 105 22.46 -12.23 1.33
CA LEU A 105 23.35 -11.54 2.27
C LEU A 105 24.28 -12.47 3.05
N VAL A 106 23.80 -13.70 3.38
CA VAL A 106 24.55 -14.65 4.24
C VAL A 106 24.94 -15.93 3.49
N ASN A 107 24.79 -15.96 2.17
CA ASN A 107 25.06 -17.11 1.30
C ASN A 107 24.27 -18.36 1.74
N ALA A 108 22.99 -18.19 2.05
CA ALA A 108 22.06 -19.24 2.43
C ALA A 108 21.19 -19.70 1.25
N VAL A 109 20.41 -20.75 1.45
CA VAL A 109 19.39 -21.21 0.52
C VAL A 109 18.02 -20.75 0.99
N PRO A 110 17.26 -19.96 0.20
CA PRO A 110 15.88 -19.63 0.51
C PRO A 110 15.00 -20.87 0.26
N VAL A 111 14.16 -21.23 1.25
CA VAL A 111 13.27 -22.39 1.15
C VAL A 111 11.84 -21.89 0.97
N ILE A 112 11.50 -21.47 -0.24
CA ILE A 112 10.18 -20.97 -0.58
C ILE A 112 9.30 -22.14 -1.03
N THR A 113 8.12 -22.28 -0.40
CA THR A 113 7.22 -23.43 -0.61
C THR A 113 5.88 -23.04 -1.21
N THR A 114 5.68 -21.76 -1.55
CA THR A 114 4.43 -21.26 -2.11
C THR A 114 4.24 -21.77 -3.53
N ALA A 115 3.08 -22.36 -3.84
CA ALA A 115 2.82 -23.03 -5.11
C ALA A 115 3.03 -22.12 -6.33
N THR A 116 2.62 -20.86 -6.27
CA THR A 116 2.82 -19.88 -7.34
C THR A 116 4.30 -19.62 -7.63
N ASP A 117 5.13 -19.50 -6.59
CA ASP A 117 6.57 -19.29 -6.75
C ASP A 117 7.26 -20.52 -7.31
N ILE A 118 6.91 -21.74 -6.83
CA ILE A 118 7.48 -23.01 -7.32
C ILE A 118 7.21 -23.21 -8.81
N HIS A 119 6.04 -22.83 -9.28
CA HIS A 119 5.64 -23.01 -10.68
C HIS A 119 5.96 -21.79 -11.55
N GLY A 120 6.59 -20.75 -11.03
CA GLY A 120 6.86 -19.49 -11.75
C GLY A 120 5.59 -18.80 -12.25
N ILE A 121 4.46 -19.00 -11.55
CA ILE A 121 3.17 -18.41 -11.91
C ILE A 121 3.10 -16.99 -11.32
N TRP A 122 2.65 -16.04 -12.12
CA TRP A 122 2.44 -14.68 -11.66
C TRP A 122 1.49 -14.63 -10.46
N ALA A 123 1.92 -14.02 -9.38
CA ALA A 123 1.15 -13.82 -8.17
C ALA A 123 0.75 -12.36 -8.04
N ALA A 124 -0.54 -12.06 -8.24
CA ALA A 124 -1.07 -10.70 -8.25
C ALA A 124 -0.81 -9.94 -6.95
N ASP A 125 -0.82 -10.63 -5.82
CA ASP A 125 -0.57 -10.07 -4.50
C ASP A 125 0.92 -9.75 -4.28
N SER A 126 1.83 -10.63 -4.68
CA SER A 126 3.28 -10.36 -4.66
C SER A 126 3.64 -9.20 -5.59
N TRP A 127 3.04 -9.17 -6.76
CA TRP A 127 3.24 -8.12 -7.74
C TRP A 127 2.72 -6.77 -7.23
N ALA A 128 1.53 -6.73 -6.64
CA ALA A 128 0.98 -5.53 -6.01
C ALA A 128 1.89 -5.01 -4.89
N ALA A 129 2.38 -5.91 -4.01
CA ALA A 129 3.29 -5.56 -2.93
C ALA A 129 4.63 -5.01 -3.46
N LYS A 130 5.21 -5.63 -4.50
CA LYS A 130 6.46 -5.16 -5.13
C LYS A 130 6.32 -3.77 -5.74
N ASN A 131 5.15 -3.44 -6.29
CA ASN A 131 4.84 -2.14 -6.88
C ASN A 131 4.23 -1.15 -5.87
N ASN A 132 4.24 -1.46 -4.57
CA ASN A 132 3.69 -0.62 -3.51
C ASN A 132 2.21 -0.26 -3.71
N MET A 133 1.43 -1.19 -4.28
CA MET A 133 0.01 -1.05 -4.50
C MET A 133 -0.79 -1.78 -3.42
N HIS A 134 -1.98 -1.29 -3.12
CA HIS A 134 -2.90 -1.89 -2.15
C HIS A 134 -3.88 -2.84 -2.83
N ILE A 135 -4.25 -3.93 -2.14
CA ILE A 135 -5.32 -4.83 -2.58
C ILE A 135 -6.57 -4.54 -1.75
N GLU A 136 -7.64 -4.11 -2.42
CA GLU A 136 -8.88 -3.70 -1.75
C GLU A 136 -9.67 -4.90 -1.21
N ASN A 137 -9.77 -5.96 -2.00
CA ASN A 137 -10.59 -7.14 -1.71
C ASN A 137 -9.77 -8.43 -1.69
N ILE A 138 -8.98 -8.60 -0.64
CA ILE A 138 -7.98 -9.68 -0.45
C ILE A 138 -8.56 -11.09 -0.64
N ASN A 139 -9.83 -11.31 -0.31
CA ASN A 139 -10.51 -12.59 -0.50
C ASN A 139 -10.53 -13.05 -1.97
N MET A 140 -10.46 -12.13 -2.93
CA MET A 140 -10.43 -12.44 -4.36
C MET A 140 -9.06 -12.97 -4.85
N ILE A 141 -7.98 -12.77 -4.09
CA ILE A 141 -6.65 -13.34 -4.43
C ILE A 141 -6.74 -14.84 -4.67
N LYS A 142 -7.50 -15.55 -3.83
CA LYS A 142 -7.68 -17.01 -3.95
C LYS A 142 -8.27 -17.40 -5.31
N ASN A 143 -9.24 -16.63 -5.83
CA ASN A 143 -9.88 -16.91 -7.11
C ASN A 143 -8.89 -16.73 -8.26
N ILE A 144 -8.12 -15.64 -8.24
CA ILE A 144 -7.09 -15.34 -9.24
C ILE A 144 -5.99 -16.41 -9.23
N SER A 145 -5.39 -16.68 -8.06
CA SER A 145 -4.32 -17.67 -7.92
C SER A 145 -4.78 -19.08 -8.30
N SER A 146 -6.01 -19.47 -7.92
CA SER A 146 -6.59 -20.77 -8.27
C SER A 146 -6.80 -20.92 -9.78
N ALA A 147 -7.25 -19.87 -10.47
CA ALA A 147 -7.40 -19.88 -11.93
C ALA A 147 -6.05 -20.04 -12.62
N LEU A 148 -5.06 -19.26 -12.22
CA LEU A 148 -3.71 -19.33 -12.78
C LEU A 148 -3.03 -20.68 -12.54
N LEU A 149 -3.18 -21.27 -11.34
CA LEU A 149 -2.66 -22.61 -11.03
C LEU A 149 -3.30 -23.72 -11.87
N LYS A 150 -4.54 -23.50 -12.36
CA LYS A 150 -5.21 -24.39 -13.32
C LYS A 150 -4.89 -24.08 -14.79
N ASN A 151 -3.95 -23.17 -15.02
CA ASN A 151 -3.61 -22.68 -16.36
C ASN A 151 -4.78 -21.99 -17.10
N GLU A 152 -5.75 -21.45 -16.35
CA GLU A 152 -6.84 -20.64 -16.88
C GLU A 152 -6.35 -19.22 -17.17
N ARG A 153 -6.92 -18.58 -18.19
CA ARG A 153 -6.66 -17.15 -18.46
C ARG A 153 -7.45 -16.25 -17.52
N ILE A 154 -6.83 -15.14 -17.13
CA ILE A 154 -7.47 -14.05 -16.38
C ILE A 154 -7.45 -12.76 -17.19
N GLY A 155 -8.47 -11.92 -16.98
CA GLY A 155 -8.54 -10.59 -17.56
C GLY A 155 -7.73 -9.56 -16.77
N ILE A 156 -7.27 -8.50 -17.44
CA ILE A 156 -6.76 -7.30 -16.79
C ILE A 156 -7.46 -6.06 -17.34
N ASP A 157 -7.90 -5.16 -16.44
CA ASP A 157 -8.36 -3.80 -16.73
C ASP A 157 -7.46 -2.82 -15.98
N CYS A 158 -6.74 -1.96 -16.71
CA CYS A 158 -5.73 -1.08 -16.14
C CYS A 158 -5.92 0.34 -16.64
N ASP A 159 -6.02 1.31 -15.73
CA ASP A 159 -6.16 2.73 -16.06
C ASP A 159 -4.82 3.42 -16.35
N PHE A 160 -3.71 2.69 -16.30
CA PHE A 160 -2.36 3.20 -16.46
C PHE A 160 -1.66 2.58 -17.66
N GLU A 161 -0.60 3.24 -18.13
CA GLU A 161 0.29 2.66 -19.13
C GLU A 161 1.05 1.46 -18.53
N ILE A 162 1.03 0.36 -19.26
CA ILE A 162 1.72 -0.87 -18.87
C ILE A 162 3.03 -0.96 -19.65
N SER A 163 4.14 -1.06 -18.92
CA SER A 163 5.44 -1.40 -19.47
C SER A 163 5.79 -2.87 -19.22
N GLY A 164 6.61 -3.46 -20.10
CA GLY A 164 6.98 -4.86 -20.01
C GLY A 164 5.99 -5.81 -20.71
N ARG A 165 6.20 -7.09 -20.51
CA ARG A 165 5.36 -8.16 -21.09
C ARG A 165 4.40 -8.67 -20.03
N LEU A 166 3.12 -8.74 -20.36
CA LEU A 166 2.12 -9.39 -19.51
C LEU A 166 2.50 -10.85 -19.25
N PRO A 167 2.22 -11.39 -18.08
CA PRO A 167 2.35 -12.82 -17.80
C PRO A 167 1.53 -13.66 -18.80
N ASP A 168 1.99 -14.87 -19.11
CA ASP A 168 1.44 -15.69 -20.22
C ASP A 168 -0.07 -15.93 -20.14
N ASN A 169 -0.64 -16.03 -18.93
CA ASN A 169 -2.06 -16.27 -18.73
C ASN A 169 -2.86 -15.00 -18.34
N VAL A 170 -2.31 -13.81 -18.59
CA VAL A 170 -2.96 -12.52 -18.33
C VAL A 170 -3.18 -11.79 -19.64
N GLY A 171 -4.38 -11.28 -19.88
CA GLY A 171 -4.71 -10.54 -21.11
C GLY A 171 -5.84 -9.57 -20.92
N PHE A 172 -6.04 -8.68 -21.93
CA PHE A 172 -7.09 -7.64 -21.90
C PHE A 172 -8.49 -8.18 -22.25
N GLU A 173 -8.60 -9.46 -22.61
CA GLU A 173 -9.87 -10.04 -22.97
C GLU A 173 -10.76 -10.21 -21.71
N LYS A 174 -12.08 -10.12 -21.91
CA LYS A 174 -13.04 -10.36 -20.85
C LYS A 174 -13.01 -11.83 -20.44
N GLN A 175 -12.68 -12.07 -19.18
CA GLN A 175 -12.62 -13.40 -18.56
C GLN A 175 -13.57 -13.46 -17.35
N LYS A 176 -13.79 -14.66 -16.80
CA LYS A 176 -14.56 -14.84 -15.57
C LYS A 176 -13.83 -14.20 -14.37
N ASN A 177 -12.53 -14.47 -14.27
CA ASN A 177 -11.63 -13.94 -13.24
C ASN A 177 -10.77 -12.82 -13.83
N GLY A 178 -10.56 -11.75 -13.10
CA GLY A 178 -9.69 -10.68 -13.59
C GLY A 178 -9.20 -9.75 -12.50
N VAL A 179 -8.20 -8.96 -12.86
CA VAL A 179 -7.56 -7.96 -12.03
C VAL A 179 -7.86 -6.58 -12.60
N VAL A 180 -8.22 -5.65 -11.72
CA VAL A 180 -8.34 -4.23 -12.02
C VAL A 180 -7.19 -3.50 -11.36
N VAL A 181 -6.48 -2.65 -12.12
CA VAL A 181 -5.45 -1.74 -11.60
C VAL A 181 -5.95 -0.32 -11.79
N SER A 182 -6.50 0.27 -10.74
CA SER A 182 -7.22 1.55 -10.82
C SER A 182 -7.28 2.22 -9.45
N PRO A 183 -7.29 3.57 -9.38
CA PRO A 183 -7.65 4.28 -8.15
C PRO A 183 -9.15 4.18 -7.84
N PHE A 184 -9.97 3.74 -8.80
CA PHE A 184 -11.41 3.56 -8.67
C PHE A 184 -11.76 2.10 -8.42
N ILE A 185 -12.80 1.87 -7.60
CA ILE A 185 -13.31 0.51 -7.38
C ILE A 185 -14.22 0.12 -8.54
N LYS A 186 -13.83 -0.92 -9.27
CA LYS A 186 -14.54 -1.41 -10.45
C LYS A 186 -14.82 -2.92 -10.32
N ALA A 187 -15.80 -3.42 -11.05
CA ALA A 187 -16.16 -4.84 -11.10
C ALA A 187 -16.48 -5.30 -12.54
N PRO A 188 -15.52 -5.21 -13.50
CA PRO A 188 -15.75 -5.62 -14.89
C PRO A 188 -15.79 -7.13 -15.08
N PHE A 189 -15.30 -7.92 -14.12
CA PHE A 189 -15.25 -9.37 -14.14
C PHE A 189 -16.20 -9.96 -13.09
N GLU A 190 -16.63 -11.21 -13.25
CA GLU A 190 -17.45 -11.90 -12.24
C GLU A 190 -16.69 -12.00 -10.90
N ASN A 191 -15.41 -12.34 -10.97
CA ASN A 191 -14.50 -12.31 -9.83
C ASN A 191 -13.42 -11.27 -10.11
N THR A 192 -13.60 -10.07 -9.60
CA THR A 192 -12.67 -8.95 -9.78
C THR A 192 -11.76 -8.77 -8.56
N LEU A 193 -10.44 -8.77 -8.76
CA LEU A 193 -9.46 -8.36 -7.78
C LEU A 193 -9.07 -6.90 -8.04
N ASN A 194 -9.36 -5.99 -7.10
CA ASN A 194 -9.00 -4.58 -7.22
C ASN A 194 -7.63 -4.32 -6.57
N ILE A 195 -6.68 -3.90 -7.38
CA ILE A 195 -5.33 -3.46 -6.99
C ILE A 195 -5.25 -1.96 -7.19
N VAL A 196 -4.94 -1.24 -6.13
CA VAL A 196 -5.08 0.21 -6.03
C VAL A 196 -3.71 0.86 -5.85
N PRO A 197 -3.19 1.57 -6.86
CA PRO A 197 -2.02 2.41 -6.72
C PRO A 197 -2.33 3.64 -5.85
N LYS A 198 -1.35 4.08 -5.06
CA LYS A 198 -1.45 5.29 -4.26
C LYS A 198 -0.97 6.49 -5.10
N CYS A 199 -1.91 7.19 -5.75
CA CYS A 199 -1.60 8.18 -6.79
C CYS A 199 -2.57 9.37 -6.85
N ILE A 200 -3.53 9.48 -5.92
CA ILE A 200 -4.54 10.54 -5.94
C ILE A 200 -4.19 11.65 -4.97
N CYS A 201 -4.16 12.89 -5.46
CA CYS A 201 -4.21 14.08 -4.64
C CYS A 201 -5.62 14.70 -4.67
N LEU A 202 -6.21 14.90 -3.50
CA LEU A 202 -7.48 15.59 -3.33
C LEU A 202 -7.24 17.07 -3.03
N GLY A 203 -7.64 17.95 -3.93
CA GLY A 203 -7.70 19.37 -3.67
C GLY A 203 -9.04 19.73 -3.01
N VAL A 204 -9.01 20.45 -1.90
CA VAL A 204 -10.21 20.75 -1.12
C VAL A 204 -10.40 22.24 -0.84
N GLY A 205 -11.65 22.68 -0.82
CA GLY A 205 -12.05 24.00 -0.38
C GLY A 205 -13.19 23.90 0.62
N SER A 206 -13.20 24.79 1.62
CA SER A 206 -14.20 24.81 2.67
C SER A 206 -14.66 26.24 2.97
N LYS A 207 -15.97 26.45 3.24
CA LYS A 207 -16.43 27.67 3.86
C LYS A 207 -15.92 27.72 5.31
N LYS A 208 -15.90 28.91 5.91
CA LYS A 208 -15.50 29.06 7.30
C LYS A 208 -16.44 28.26 8.21
N ASN A 209 -15.84 27.46 9.11
CA ASN A 209 -16.56 26.62 10.07
C ASN A 209 -17.59 25.67 9.40
N ALA A 210 -17.24 25.07 8.26
CA ALA A 210 -18.02 23.97 7.71
C ALA A 210 -18.04 22.80 8.70
N ASP A 211 -19.11 22.00 8.64
CA ASP A 211 -19.21 20.80 9.43
C ASP A 211 -18.00 19.89 9.21
N PRO A 212 -17.37 19.36 10.27
CA PRO A 212 -16.18 18.49 10.14
C PRO A 212 -16.35 17.33 9.17
N ASP A 213 -17.53 16.73 9.11
CA ASP A 213 -17.78 15.54 8.29
C ASP A 213 -18.11 15.87 6.83
N SER A 214 -18.39 17.15 6.50
CA SER A 214 -18.81 17.55 5.13
C SER A 214 -17.85 17.14 4.02
N LEU A 215 -16.52 17.19 4.23
CA LEU A 215 -15.54 16.74 3.25
C LEU A 215 -15.43 15.21 3.17
N ILE A 216 -15.64 14.52 4.29
CA ILE A 216 -15.67 13.05 4.33
C ILE A 216 -16.92 12.56 3.56
N GLU A 217 -18.09 13.13 3.84
CA GLU A 217 -19.32 12.82 3.12
C GLU A 217 -19.18 13.04 1.61
N LEU A 218 -18.56 14.17 1.21
CA LEU A 218 -18.30 14.45 -0.20
C LEU A 218 -17.33 13.46 -0.82
N PHE A 219 -16.26 13.08 -0.11
CA PHE A 219 -15.29 12.05 -0.56
C PHE A 219 -15.97 10.70 -0.80
N GLU A 220 -16.85 10.26 0.10
CA GLU A 220 -17.58 8.99 -0.02
C GLU A 220 -18.54 8.96 -1.23
N THR A 221 -18.87 10.10 -1.83
CA THR A 221 -19.62 10.15 -3.09
C THR A 221 -18.76 9.92 -4.34
N LEU A 222 -17.43 9.95 -4.18
CA LEU A 222 -16.50 9.68 -5.26
C LEU A 222 -16.15 8.19 -5.24
N ASP A 223 -16.20 7.54 -6.40
CA ASP A 223 -15.81 6.13 -6.53
C ASP A 223 -14.29 5.89 -6.39
N ILE A 224 -13.60 6.76 -5.64
CA ILE A 224 -12.16 6.69 -5.40
C ILE A 224 -11.89 5.84 -4.15
N SER A 225 -11.03 4.84 -4.28
CA SER A 225 -10.57 4.08 -3.11
C SER A 225 -9.86 5.00 -2.12
N LYS A 226 -10.21 4.88 -0.84
CA LYS A 226 -9.48 5.55 0.25
C LYS A 226 -7.97 5.27 0.21
N LYS A 227 -7.59 4.08 -0.25
CA LYS A 227 -6.20 3.64 -0.36
C LYS A 227 -5.45 4.24 -1.55
N ALA A 228 -6.18 4.77 -2.54
CA ALA A 228 -5.59 5.47 -3.66
C ALA A 228 -5.12 6.89 -3.28
N VAL A 229 -5.64 7.45 -2.19
CA VAL A 229 -5.33 8.83 -1.80
C VAL A 229 -3.93 8.89 -1.19
N GLU A 230 -3.07 9.69 -1.80
CA GLU A 230 -1.71 9.93 -1.33
C GLU A 230 -1.60 11.18 -0.45
N SER A 231 -2.39 12.23 -0.80
CA SER A 231 -2.33 13.51 -0.14
C SER A 231 -3.63 14.30 -0.31
N ILE A 232 -3.81 15.31 0.55
CA ILE A 232 -4.79 16.37 0.36
C ILE A 232 -4.10 17.72 0.22
N ALA A 233 -4.74 18.66 -0.48
CA ALA A 233 -4.19 19.98 -0.72
C ALA A 233 -5.25 21.07 -0.58
N THR A 234 -4.87 22.24 -0.08
CA THR A 234 -5.75 23.40 0.08
C THR A 234 -4.98 24.71 0.07
N ILE A 235 -5.69 25.84 0.19
CA ILE A 235 -5.10 27.16 0.36
C ILE A 235 -4.74 27.41 1.84
N ASP A 236 -3.72 28.23 2.10
CA ASP A 236 -3.14 28.55 3.42
C ASP A 236 -4.19 29.03 4.45
N ILE A 237 -5.11 29.89 4.04
CA ILE A 237 -6.19 30.40 4.88
C ILE A 237 -7.24 29.35 5.29
N LYS A 238 -7.17 28.14 4.72
CA LYS A 238 -8.12 27.03 4.95
C LYS A 238 -7.51 25.81 5.64
N LYS A 239 -6.20 25.80 5.86
CA LYS A 239 -5.48 24.66 6.46
C LYS A 239 -6.01 24.23 7.82
N ASP A 240 -6.56 25.18 8.59
CA ASP A 240 -7.03 24.97 9.96
C ASP A 240 -8.54 24.75 10.08
N GLU A 241 -9.27 24.75 8.96
CA GLU A 241 -10.72 24.49 8.98
C GLU A 241 -11.03 23.07 9.49
N PRO A 242 -12.06 22.92 10.35
CA PRO A 242 -12.39 21.63 10.96
C PRO A 242 -12.60 20.49 9.95
N SER A 243 -13.28 20.75 8.84
CA SER A 243 -13.54 19.76 7.79
C SER A 243 -12.25 19.30 7.07
N VAL A 244 -11.26 20.20 6.90
CA VAL A 244 -9.97 19.84 6.29
C VAL A 244 -9.15 18.93 7.22
N LYS A 245 -9.14 19.27 8.53
CA LYS A 245 -8.47 18.44 9.54
C LYS A 245 -9.13 17.07 9.67
N ALA A 246 -10.44 17.03 9.73
CA ALA A 246 -11.20 15.77 9.81
C ALA A 246 -10.92 14.86 8.61
N LEU A 247 -10.93 15.38 7.38
CA LEU A 247 -10.60 14.59 6.18
C LEU A 247 -9.15 14.10 6.20
N LYS A 248 -8.20 14.96 6.60
CA LYS A 248 -6.78 14.57 6.74
C LYS A 248 -6.62 13.38 7.69
N ASP A 249 -7.25 13.44 8.86
CA ASP A 249 -7.16 12.40 9.88
C ASP A 249 -7.90 11.12 9.43
N TYR A 250 -9.06 11.27 8.78
CA TYR A 250 -9.83 10.16 8.22
C TYR A 250 -9.04 9.39 7.16
N LEU A 251 -8.34 10.08 6.25
CA LEU A 251 -7.54 9.47 5.18
C LEU A 251 -6.14 9.06 5.67
N ASN A 252 -5.68 9.63 6.78
CA ASN A 252 -4.33 9.46 7.32
C ASN A 252 -3.23 9.78 6.29
N VAL A 253 -3.32 10.96 5.66
CA VAL A 253 -2.41 11.43 4.60
C VAL A 253 -1.86 12.83 4.91
N PRO A 254 -0.73 13.24 4.30
CA PRO A 254 -0.21 14.60 4.44
C PRO A 254 -1.15 15.65 3.82
N LEU A 255 -1.10 16.86 4.39
CA LEU A 255 -1.76 18.06 3.88
C LEU A 255 -0.73 19.00 3.26
N PHE A 256 -0.89 19.31 1.98
CA PHE A 256 -0.16 20.36 1.27
C PHE A 256 -0.95 21.67 1.30
N VAL A 257 -0.23 22.77 1.49
CA VAL A 257 -0.82 24.10 1.68
C VAL A 257 -0.14 25.08 0.72
N TYR A 258 -0.94 25.79 -0.04
CA TYR A 258 -0.49 26.74 -1.07
C TYR A 258 -1.01 28.14 -0.78
N SER A 259 -0.24 29.16 -1.14
CA SER A 259 -0.70 30.55 -1.22
C SER A 259 -1.61 30.78 -2.44
N ALA A 260 -2.33 31.90 -2.47
CA ALA A 260 -3.15 32.28 -3.63
C ALA A 260 -2.31 32.43 -4.91
N ASP A 261 -1.08 32.97 -4.81
CA ASP A 261 -0.18 33.18 -5.95
C ASP A 261 0.30 31.83 -6.52
N GLU A 262 0.66 30.88 -5.66
CA GLU A 262 1.01 29.52 -6.10
C GLU A 262 -0.18 28.84 -6.78
N LEU A 263 -1.38 28.92 -6.22
CA LEU A 263 -2.57 28.40 -6.86
C LEU A 263 -2.85 29.05 -8.23
N ASN A 264 -2.62 30.34 -8.37
CA ASN A 264 -2.81 31.05 -9.64
C ASN A 264 -1.75 30.69 -10.69
N SER A 265 -0.59 30.14 -10.30
CA SER A 265 0.42 29.63 -11.23
C SER A 265 0.07 28.28 -11.85
N ALA A 266 -0.90 27.54 -11.28
CA ALA A 266 -1.35 26.26 -11.82
C ALA A 266 -1.88 26.42 -13.24
N ASN A 267 -1.36 25.58 -14.17
CA ASN A 267 -1.80 25.52 -15.55
C ASN A 267 -2.95 24.51 -15.72
N GLY A 268 -3.99 24.88 -16.45
CA GLY A 268 -5.12 24.00 -16.73
C GLY A 268 -6.41 24.78 -17.00
N ASP A 269 -7.43 24.05 -17.44
CA ASP A 269 -8.79 24.56 -17.59
C ASP A 269 -9.57 24.29 -16.30
N PHE A 270 -9.71 25.32 -15.47
CA PHE A 270 -10.34 25.24 -14.16
C PHE A 270 -11.69 25.95 -14.13
N SER A 271 -12.63 25.40 -13.37
CA SER A 271 -13.89 26.09 -13.10
C SER A 271 -13.64 27.42 -12.38
N SER A 272 -14.41 28.47 -12.72
CA SER A 272 -14.23 29.80 -12.15
C SER A 272 -15.35 30.14 -11.17
N SER A 273 -15.01 30.90 -10.11
CA SER A 273 -15.96 31.45 -9.14
C SER A 273 -15.49 32.81 -8.65
N GLU A 274 -16.22 33.85 -9.03
CA GLU A 274 -15.95 35.24 -8.60
C GLU A 274 -16.05 35.41 -7.09
N PHE A 275 -16.98 34.68 -6.45
CA PHE A 275 -17.08 34.68 -4.99
C PHE A 275 -15.82 34.14 -4.32
N VAL A 276 -15.31 33.00 -4.81
CA VAL A 276 -14.08 32.39 -4.28
C VAL A 276 -12.90 33.34 -4.50
N LYS A 277 -12.80 33.97 -5.68
CA LYS A 277 -11.75 34.94 -5.99
C LYS A 277 -11.70 36.12 -5.01
N LYS A 278 -12.87 36.66 -4.65
CA LYS A 278 -12.97 37.77 -3.67
C LYS A 278 -12.49 37.38 -2.27
N VAL A 279 -12.66 36.12 -1.87
CA VAL A 279 -12.34 35.64 -0.55
C VAL A 279 -10.91 35.12 -0.45
N THR A 280 -10.43 34.45 -1.49
CA THR A 280 -9.17 33.66 -1.44
C THR A 280 -8.08 34.20 -2.35
N GLY A 281 -8.38 35.15 -3.24
CA GLY A 281 -7.43 35.65 -4.24
C GLY A 281 -7.25 34.73 -5.46
N THR A 282 -7.93 33.57 -5.50
CA THR A 282 -7.91 32.64 -6.63
C THR A 282 -9.33 32.24 -7.05
N ASN A 283 -9.55 31.97 -8.32
CA ASN A 283 -10.87 31.59 -8.85
C ASN A 283 -11.32 30.19 -8.42
N ASN A 284 -10.36 29.34 -8.09
CA ASN A 284 -10.61 27.93 -7.77
C ASN A 284 -9.51 27.39 -6.86
N VAL A 285 -9.86 26.97 -5.68
CA VAL A 285 -8.91 26.37 -4.72
C VAL A 285 -8.74 24.89 -5.00
N CYS A 286 -9.83 24.11 -5.05
CA CYS A 286 -9.75 22.65 -5.04
C CYS A 286 -9.09 22.07 -6.31
N GLU A 287 -9.48 22.50 -7.52
CA GLU A 287 -8.87 21.96 -8.75
C GLU A 287 -7.40 22.37 -8.88
N ARG A 288 -7.08 23.63 -8.56
CA ARG A 288 -5.70 24.14 -8.65
C ARG A 288 -4.77 23.48 -7.64
N SER A 289 -5.20 23.33 -6.38
CA SER A 289 -4.39 22.65 -5.37
C SER A 289 -4.21 21.17 -5.67
N ALA A 290 -5.24 20.48 -6.19
CA ALA A 290 -5.11 19.11 -6.64
C ALA A 290 -4.04 18.95 -7.74
N VAL A 291 -4.10 19.80 -8.78
CA VAL A 291 -3.18 19.75 -9.93
C VAL A 291 -1.75 20.10 -9.56
N LEU A 292 -1.54 21.10 -8.69
CA LEU A 292 -0.19 21.46 -8.24
C LEU A 292 0.51 20.32 -7.45
N THR A 293 -0.28 19.49 -6.78
CA THR A 293 0.26 18.38 -5.99
C THR A 293 0.28 17.06 -6.77
N GLY A 294 -0.81 16.75 -7.51
CA GLY A 294 -1.03 15.42 -8.10
C GLY A 294 -1.07 15.39 -9.64
N GLY A 295 -0.68 16.46 -10.31
CA GLY A 295 -0.53 16.46 -11.77
C GLY A 295 -1.85 16.58 -12.55
N LYS A 296 -2.33 15.54 -13.23
CA LYS A 296 -3.49 15.63 -14.14
C LYS A 296 -4.82 15.59 -13.40
N LEU A 297 -5.67 16.61 -13.64
CA LEU A 297 -7.04 16.64 -13.10
C LEU A 297 -7.89 15.51 -13.71
N ILE A 298 -8.43 14.63 -12.85
CA ILE A 298 -9.27 13.49 -13.24
C ILE A 298 -10.72 13.64 -12.77
N VAL A 299 -10.94 14.30 -11.64
CA VAL A 299 -12.27 14.65 -11.14
C VAL A 299 -12.36 16.16 -11.01
N LYS A 300 -13.19 16.79 -11.83
CA LYS A 300 -13.50 18.21 -11.74
C LYS A 300 -14.22 18.51 -10.44
N LYS A 301 -14.22 19.78 -10.04
CA LYS A 301 -14.81 20.29 -8.81
C LYS A 301 -16.20 19.71 -8.52
N GLN A 302 -16.30 18.94 -7.48
CA GLN A 302 -17.54 18.50 -6.85
C GLN A 302 -17.89 19.44 -5.70
N LYS A 303 -19.20 19.55 -5.40
CA LYS A 303 -19.71 20.45 -4.35
C LYS A 303 -20.47 19.62 -3.32
N GLY A 304 -20.19 19.85 -2.07
CA GLY A 304 -20.93 19.33 -0.93
C GLY A 304 -21.52 20.44 -0.06
N ASN A 305 -21.88 20.11 1.15
CA ASN A 305 -22.50 21.05 2.13
C ASN A 305 -21.47 22.11 2.63
N GLY A 306 -21.28 23.15 1.83
CA GLY A 306 -20.33 24.24 2.11
C GLY A 306 -18.86 23.87 1.85
N VAL A 307 -18.59 22.78 1.17
CA VAL A 307 -17.26 22.31 0.80
C VAL A 307 -17.16 22.01 -0.69
N THR A 308 -15.94 21.92 -1.19
CA THR A 308 -15.65 21.52 -2.57
C THR A 308 -14.46 20.58 -2.59
N MET A 309 -14.46 19.65 -3.54
CA MET A 309 -13.38 18.70 -3.75
C MET A 309 -13.12 18.50 -5.23
N ALA A 310 -11.87 18.28 -5.58
CA ALA A 310 -11.42 17.85 -6.91
C ALA A 310 -10.32 16.79 -6.71
N ALA A 311 -10.08 15.95 -7.70
CA ALA A 311 -9.01 14.99 -7.67
C ALA A 311 -8.08 15.12 -8.87
N ALA A 312 -6.79 15.08 -8.62
CA ALA A 312 -5.75 14.94 -9.62
C ALA A 312 -4.99 13.62 -9.39
N MET A 313 -4.44 13.08 -10.46
CA MET A 313 -3.73 11.80 -10.46
C MET A 313 -2.32 12.00 -10.98
N GLU A 314 -1.35 11.50 -10.23
CA GLU A 314 0.02 11.37 -10.69
C GLU A 314 0.13 10.32 -11.80
N ASN A 315 1.10 10.49 -12.68
CA ASN A 315 1.39 9.49 -13.70
C ASN A 315 2.12 8.31 -13.03
N VAL A 316 1.47 7.15 -12.98
CA VAL A 316 2.02 5.91 -12.46
C VAL A 316 2.33 4.99 -13.64
N GLU A 317 3.57 4.55 -13.75
CA GLU A 317 3.97 3.52 -14.70
C GLU A 317 3.84 2.15 -14.03
N ILE A 318 3.11 1.25 -14.68
CA ILE A 318 2.88 -0.11 -14.20
C ILE A 318 3.78 -1.08 -14.97
N SER A 319 4.67 -1.78 -14.25
CA SER A 319 5.57 -2.79 -14.85
C SER A 319 5.24 -4.20 -14.35
N PHE A 320 5.33 -5.17 -15.27
CA PHE A 320 5.17 -6.61 -14.99
C PHE A 320 6.52 -7.32 -14.97
#